data_2ffbe3fae5e16743e50fe754b6c18908
#
_entry.id   2ffbe3fae5e16743e50fe754b6c18908
#
_cell.length_a   1.000
_cell.length_b   1.000
_cell.length_c   1.000
_cell.angle_alpha   90.00
_cell.angle_beta   90.00
_cell.angle_gamma   90.00
#
_symmetry.space_group_name_H-M   'P 1'
#
loop_
_entity.id
_entity.type
_entity.pdbx_description
1 polymer ?
#
loop_
_entity_poly.entity_id
_entity_poly.type
_entity_poly.pdbx_seq_one_letter_code
_entity_poly.pdbx_strand_id
1 'polypeptide(L)'
;MKWDYVTPGIPDDLFERCDDVPITKEDIRALVISKLRLRNDFQVIDVGCGSGSITAEVCLQTKNGKVYAIDLNPEAIELTQRNLMKFGMKAELILSNAQDALPSLPLVDAIIIGGTNGEPEEIIRLCVQHLKSKGRIVIDTILIETIFKVLTAVKKEKLTDIDITQVTISKSKTVSTGTMLTARNPVTIISATKI
;
A
#
# COMPACT_ATOMS: atom_id res chain seq x y z
N MET A 1 -20.08 -5.02 7.22
CA MET A 1 -19.78 -4.19 8.43
C MET A 1 -19.43 -2.80 7.95
N LYS A 2 -19.88 -1.75 8.63
CA LYS A 2 -19.48 -0.39 8.28
C LYS A 2 -18.37 0.06 9.24
N TRP A 3 -17.25 0.50 8.70
CA TRP A 3 -16.18 1.13 9.49
C TRP A 3 -16.46 2.63 9.56
N ASP A 4 -16.81 3.13 10.73
CA ASP A 4 -17.28 4.52 10.93
C ASP A 4 -16.17 5.48 11.42
N TYR A 5 -14.96 4.96 11.65
CA TYR A 5 -13.82 5.77 12.07
C TYR A 5 -13.12 6.38 10.86
N VAL A 6 -12.57 7.58 11.03
CA VAL A 6 -11.83 8.30 9.96
C VAL A 6 -10.33 8.08 10.02
N THR A 7 -9.81 7.65 11.18
CA THR A 7 -8.38 7.37 11.35
C THR A 7 -8.02 6.03 10.69
N PRO A 8 -6.82 5.94 10.07
CA PRO A 8 -6.31 4.65 9.57
C PRO A 8 -6.05 3.68 10.72
N GLY A 9 -5.98 2.40 10.38
CA GLY A 9 -5.72 1.31 11.33
C GLY A 9 -6.94 0.41 11.54
N ILE A 10 -7.64 0.03 10.46
CA ILE A 10 -8.67 -1.01 10.51
C ILE A 10 -8.02 -2.29 11.05
N PRO A 11 -8.52 -2.90 12.15
CA PRO A 11 -7.93 -4.11 12.72
C PRO A 11 -7.77 -5.24 11.71
N ASP A 12 -6.64 -5.94 11.79
CA ASP A 12 -6.29 -7.04 10.87
C ASP A 12 -7.31 -8.19 10.88
N ASP A 13 -7.99 -8.44 11.99
CA ASP A 13 -8.99 -9.48 12.17
C ASP A 13 -10.34 -9.16 11.52
N LEU A 14 -10.54 -7.93 11.12
CA LEU A 14 -11.73 -7.52 10.36
C LEU A 14 -11.59 -7.79 8.86
N PHE A 15 -10.41 -8.08 8.36
CA PHE A 15 -10.20 -8.48 6.96
C PHE A 15 -10.36 -9.99 6.78
N GLU A 16 -10.95 -10.39 5.66
CA GLU A 16 -10.83 -11.78 5.19
C GLU A 16 -9.37 -12.04 4.79
N ARG A 17 -8.93 -13.27 4.97
CA ARG A 17 -7.55 -13.68 4.71
C ARG A 17 -7.51 -14.92 3.84
N CYS A 18 -6.44 -15.07 3.09
CA CYS A 18 -6.02 -16.26 2.42
C CYS A 18 -4.56 -16.52 2.75
N ASP A 19 -4.16 -17.77 2.92
CA ASP A 19 -2.80 -18.12 3.37
C ASP A 19 -1.74 -17.70 2.35
N ASP A 20 -2.06 -17.71 1.07
CA ASP A 20 -1.15 -17.38 -0.03
C ASP A 20 -1.15 -15.89 -0.40
N VAL A 21 -2.01 -15.08 0.24
CA VAL A 21 -2.10 -13.64 -0.04
C VAL A 21 -1.69 -12.83 1.19
N PRO A 22 -0.57 -12.07 1.10
CA PRO A 22 -0.09 -11.31 2.24
C PRO A 22 -1.04 -10.16 2.61
N ILE A 23 -1.02 -9.80 3.90
CA ILE A 23 -1.67 -8.60 4.43
C ILE A 23 -0.65 -7.70 5.10
N THR A 24 -0.58 -6.44 4.68
CA THR A 24 0.14 -5.40 5.42
C THR A 24 -0.57 -5.14 6.75
N LYS A 25 0.17 -5.25 7.86
CA LYS A 25 -0.41 -5.19 9.21
C LYS A 25 -0.92 -3.79 9.56
N GLU A 26 -1.96 -3.71 10.41
CA GLU A 26 -2.69 -2.48 10.74
C GLU A 26 -1.77 -1.31 11.12
N ASP A 27 -0.76 -1.56 11.97
CA ASP A 27 0.18 -0.53 12.42
C ASP A 27 1.02 0.03 11.26
N ILE A 28 1.44 -0.83 10.34
CA ILE A 28 2.20 -0.45 9.14
C ILE A 28 1.28 0.27 8.14
N ARG A 29 0.05 -0.23 7.93
CA ARG A 29 -0.93 0.45 7.06
C ARG A 29 -1.19 1.88 7.52
N ALA A 30 -1.41 2.08 8.81
CA ALA A 30 -1.64 3.42 9.37
C ALA A 30 -0.49 4.38 9.04
N LEU A 31 0.76 3.92 9.14
CA LEU A 31 1.93 4.71 8.77
C LEU A 31 2.03 4.94 7.26
N VAL A 32 1.79 3.92 6.43
CA VAL A 32 1.77 4.04 4.97
C VAL A 32 0.75 5.10 4.54
N ILE A 33 -0.47 5.05 5.05
CA ILE A 33 -1.52 6.04 4.78
C ILE A 33 -1.08 7.46 5.21
N SER A 34 -0.47 7.59 6.38
CA SER A 34 0.07 8.87 6.84
C SER A 34 1.13 9.44 5.89
N LYS A 35 2.04 8.60 5.36
CA LYS A 35 3.09 9.01 4.43
C LYS A 35 2.56 9.41 3.05
N LEU A 36 1.39 8.92 2.63
CA LEU A 36 0.73 9.29 1.39
C LEU A 36 0.17 10.71 1.39
N ARG A 37 -0.10 11.30 2.55
CA ARG A 37 -0.66 12.66 2.70
C ARG A 37 -1.94 12.86 1.86
N LEU A 38 -2.87 11.90 1.95
CA LEU A 38 -4.08 11.84 1.11
C LEU A 38 -5.02 13.02 1.35
N ARG A 39 -5.72 13.40 0.29
CA ARG A 39 -6.89 14.30 0.31
C ARG A 39 -8.12 13.54 -0.15
N ASN A 40 -9.28 14.00 0.24
CA ASN A 40 -10.55 13.34 -0.02
C ASN A 40 -10.88 13.13 -1.51
N ASP A 41 -10.35 14.00 -2.38
CA ASP A 41 -10.55 14.04 -3.82
C ASP A 41 -9.43 13.39 -4.66
N PHE A 42 -8.42 12.79 -3.99
CA PHE A 42 -7.26 12.21 -4.68
C PHE A 42 -7.61 10.95 -5.46
N GLN A 43 -6.94 10.82 -6.61
CA GLN A 43 -6.85 9.58 -7.36
C GLN A 43 -5.59 8.84 -6.94
N VAL A 44 -5.73 7.55 -6.65
CA VAL A 44 -4.64 6.74 -6.09
C VAL A 44 -4.51 5.41 -6.83
N ILE A 45 -3.29 4.96 -7.07
CA ILE A 45 -2.99 3.61 -7.55
C ILE A 45 -2.34 2.83 -6.41
N ASP A 46 -2.82 1.61 -6.19
CA ASP A 46 -2.26 0.60 -5.28
C ASP A 46 -1.69 -0.55 -6.12
N VAL A 47 -0.36 -0.66 -6.19
CA VAL A 47 0.37 -1.65 -6.97
C VAL A 47 0.76 -2.82 -6.08
N GLY A 48 0.26 -4.01 -6.39
CA GLY A 48 0.38 -5.20 -5.55
C GLY A 48 -0.58 -5.13 -4.37
N CYS A 49 -1.89 -4.99 -4.63
CA CYS A 49 -2.88 -4.73 -3.59
C CYS A 49 -3.09 -5.89 -2.61
N GLY A 50 -2.71 -7.12 -2.98
CA GLY A 50 -2.77 -8.30 -2.12
C GLY A 50 -4.16 -8.53 -1.54
N SER A 51 -4.28 -8.48 -0.22
CA SER A 51 -5.56 -8.62 0.49
C SER A 51 -6.51 -7.42 0.36
N GLY A 52 -6.08 -6.33 -0.28
CA GLY A 52 -6.83 -5.08 -0.38
C GLY A 52 -6.88 -4.28 0.92
N SER A 53 -6.05 -4.60 1.89
CA SER A 53 -6.07 -3.93 3.18
C SER A 53 -5.61 -2.47 3.10
N ILE A 54 -4.58 -2.16 2.32
CA ILE A 54 -4.17 -0.78 2.02
C ILE A 54 -5.21 -0.11 1.13
N THR A 55 -5.69 -0.79 0.08
CA THR A 55 -6.75 -0.28 -0.82
C THR A 55 -7.96 0.20 -0.02
N ALA A 56 -8.44 -0.58 0.97
CA ALA A 56 -9.57 -0.19 1.83
C ALA A 56 -9.28 1.08 2.64
N GLU A 57 -8.09 1.17 3.25
CA GLU A 57 -7.68 2.37 4.00
C GLU A 57 -7.58 3.61 3.11
N VAL A 58 -7.09 3.45 1.86
CA VAL A 58 -7.08 4.53 0.87
C VAL A 58 -8.50 4.96 0.51
N CYS A 59 -9.41 4.02 0.23
CA CYS A 59 -10.81 4.31 -0.05
C CYS A 59 -11.49 5.07 1.11
N LEU A 60 -11.12 4.75 2.35
CA LEU A 60 -11.62 5.44 3.53
C LEU A 60 -11.23 6.94 3.54
N GLN A 61 -10.02 7.26 3.06
CA GLN A 61 -9.49 8.62 3.04
C GLN A 61 -9.88 9.41 1.79
N THR A 62 -10.15 8.72 0.66
CA THR A 62 -10.39 9.35 -0.65
C THR A 62 -11.83 9.16 -1.14
N LYS A 63 -12.81 9.52 -0.30
CA LYS A 63 -14.24 9.24 -0.54
C LYS A 63 -14.81 9.87 -1.81
N ASN A 64 -14.24 11.00 -2.26
CA ASN A 64 -14.63 11.72 -3.48
C ASN A 64 -13.61 11.52 -4.61
N GLY A 65 -12.60 10.71 -4.38
CA GLY A 65 -11.56 10.36 -5.33
C GLY A 65 -11.83 9.04 -6.04
N LYS A 66 -10.79 8.47 -6.61
CA LYS A 66 -10.83 7.16 -7.27
C LYS A 66 -9.60 6.34 -6.91
N VAL A 67 -9.81 5.06 -6.65
CA VAL A 67 -8.73 4.12 -6.31
C VAL A 67 -8.66 3.03 -7.38
N TYR A 68 -7.46 2.80 -7.89
CA TYR A 68 -7.13 1.71 -8.81
C TYR A 68 -6.25 0.72 -8.06
N ALA A 69 -6.62 -0.54 -8.01
CA ALA A 69 -5.88 -1.57 -7.31
C ALA A 69 -5.45 -2.66 -8.31
N ILE A 70 -4.14 -2.86 -8.43
CA ILE A 70 -3.53 -3.77 -9.39
C ILE A 70 -2.92 -4.94 -8.64
N ASP A 71 -3.17 -6.15 -9.11
CA ASP A 71 -2.43 -7.34 -8.70
C ASP A 71 -2.36 -8.34 -9.86
N LEU A 72 -1.30 -9.11 -9.92
CA LEU A 72 -1.13 -10.16 -10.91
C LEU A 72 -1.77 -11.49 -10.48
N ASN A 73 -2.04 -11.64 -9.18
CA ASN A 73 -2.65 -12.83 -8.60
C ASN A 73 -4.19 -12.69 -8.60
N PRO A 74 -4.93 -13.57 -9.33
CA PRO A 74 -6.38 -13.53 -9.35
C PRO A 74 -7.00 -13.71 -7.96
N GLU A 75 -6.39 -14.53 -7.09
CA GLU A 75 -6.88 -14.74 -5.73
C GLU A 75 -6.75 -13.47 -4.87
N ALA A 76 -5.70 -12.66 -5.07
CA ALA A 76 -5.53 -11.37 -4.43
C ALA A 76 -6.64 -10.38 -4.88
N ILE A 77 -6.96 -10.33 -6.17
CA ILE A 77 -8.04 -9.49 -6.70
C ILE A 77 -9.41 -9.91 -6.12
N GLU A 78 -9.72 -11.19 -6.08
CA GLU A 78 -10.96 -11.70 -5.47
C GLU A 78 -11.03 -11.38 -3.97
N LEU A 79 -9.94 -11.57 -3.24
CA LEU A 79 -9.86 -11.25 -1.82
C LEU A 79 -10.02 -9.75 -1.57
N THR A 80 -9.36 -8.92 -2.38
CA THR A 80 -9.53 -7.46 -2.35
C THR A 80 -10.98 -7.07 -2.57
N GLN A 81 -11.66 -7.66 -3.57
CA GLN A 81 -13.07 -7.40 -3.85
C GLN A 81 -13.96 -7.72 -2.64
N ARG A 82 -13.78 -8.91 -2.03
CA ARG A 82 -14.55 -9.32 -0.85
C ARG A 82 -14.33 -8.37 0.32
N ASN A 83 -13.08 -7.99 0.59
CA ASN A 83 -12.75 -7.05 1.66
C ASN A 83 -13.36 -5.66 1.43
N LEU A 84 -13.26 -5.12 0.23
CA LEU A 84 -13.88 -3.83 -0.10
C LEU A 84 -15.40 -3.87 0.06
N MET A 85 -16.06 -4.93 -0.44
CA MET A 85 -17.51 -5.12 -0.28
C MET A 85 -17.93 -5.19 1.18
N LYS A 86 -17.15 -5.89 2.02
CA LYS A 86 -17.39 -6.01 3.46
C LYS A 86 -17.45 -4.66 4.18
N PHE A 87 -16.61 -3.71 3.75
CA PHE A 87 -16.56 -2.35 4.30
C PHE A 87 -17.45 -1.35 3.54
N GLY A 88 -18.14 -1.77 2.47
CA GLY A 88 -18.95 -0.88 1.64
C GLY A 88 -18.12 0.09 0.80
N MET A 89 -16.89 -0.28 0.48
CA MET A 89 -15.93 0.51 -0.30
C MET A 89 -15.86 0.02 -1.75
N LYS A 90 -15.34 0.87 -2.65
CA LYS A 90 -15.19 0.54 -4.08
C LYS A 90 -13.85 1.02 -4.59
N ALA A 91 -13.18 0.18 -5.36
CA ALA A 91 -12.01 0.52 -6.17
C ALA A 91 -12.15 -0.13 -7.55
N GLU A 92 -11.42 0.36 -8.53
CA GLU A 92 -11.25 -0.30 -9.82
C GLU A 92 -10.17 -1.37 -9.67
N LEU A 93 -10.57 -2.64 -9.76
CA LEU A 93 -9.69 -3.80 -9.60
C LEU A 93 -9.16 -4.25 -10.95
N ILE A 94 -7.85 -4.41 -11.06
CA ILE A 94 -7.15 -4.71 -12.30
C ILE A 94 -6.28 -5.95 -12.11
N LEU A 95 -6.70 -7.06 -12.72
CA LEU A 95 -5.91 -8.28 -12.76
C LEU A 95 -4.87 -8.17 -13.88
N SER A 96 -3.69 -7.74 -13.55
CA SER A 96 -2.57 -7.55 -14.49
C SER A 96 -1.25 -7.38 -13.73
N ASN A 97 -0.12 -7.53 -14.41
CA ASN A 97 1.12 -6.98 -13.88
C ASN A 97 1.12 -5.45 -13.98
N ALA A 98 1.95 -4.79 -13.18
CA ALA A 98 1.99 -3.33 -13.13
C ALA A 98 2.49 -2.70 -14.45
N GLN A 99 3.41 -3.37 -15.16
CA GLN A 99 4.00 -2.89 -16.40
C GLN A 99 2.97 -2.76 -17.53
N ASP A 100 2.01 -3.70 -17.58
CA ASP A 100 0.95 -3.70 -18.59
C ASP A 100 -0.25 -2.81 -18.17
N ALA A 101 -0.55 -2.74 -16.88
CA ALA A 101 -1.69 -1.98 -16.38
C ALA A 101 -1.44 -0.47 -16.37
N LEU A 102 -0.28 -0.02 -15.83
CA LEU A 102 0.02 1.39 -15.63
C LEU A 102 -0.15 2.25 -16.89
N PRO A 103 0.34 1.85 -18.09
CA PRO A 103 0.22 2.70 -19.29
C PRO A 103 -1.21 3.10 -19.67
N SER A 104 -2.21 2.33 -19.25
CA SER A 104 -3.62 2.61 -19.53
C SER A 104 -4.32 3.49 -18.48
N LEU A 105 -3.66 3.77 -17.35
CA LEU A 105 -4.22 4.51 -16.24
C LEU A 105 -3.96 6.01 -16.35
N PRO A 106 -4.82 6.85 -15.76
CA PRO A 106 -4.62 8.30 -15.77
C PRO A 106 -3.45 8.71 -14.85
N LEU A 107 -3.06 9.98 -14.95
CA LEU A 107 -2.19 10.61 -13.95
C LEU A 107 -2.92 10.69 -12.61
N VAL A 108 -2.25 10.27 -11.53
CA VAL A 108 -2.82 10.20 -10.18
C VAL A 108 -2.06 11.07 -9.18
N ASP A 109 -2.68 11.32 -8.04
CA ASP A 109 -2.13 12.17 -6.99
C ASP A 109 -1.18 11.41 -6.06
N ALA A 110 -1.42 10.10 -5.87
CA ALA A 110 -0.57 9.26 -5.05
C ALA A 110 -0.49 7.82 -5.59
N ILE A 111 0.63 7.16 -5.32
CA ILE A 111 0.85 5.75 -5.66
C ILE A 111 1.46 5.02 -4.47
N ILE A 112 0.93 3.82 -4.20
CA ILE A 112 1.49 2.88 -3.23
C ILE A 112 2.05 1.70 -4.00
N ILE A 113 3.18 1.17 -3.53
CA ILE A 113 3.77 -0.06 -4.04
C ILE A 113 3.99 -1.01 -2.86
N GLY A 114 3.12 -2.02 -2.74
CA GLY A 114 3.21 -3.11 -1.76
C GLY A 114 3.92 -4.35 -2.29
N GLY A 115 4.05 -4.47 -3.63
CA GLY A 115 4.72 -5.58 -4.30
C GLY A 115 5.41 -5.15 -5.58
N THR A 116 6.64 -5.63 -5.81
CA THR A 116 7.45 -5.24 -6.99
C THR A 116 7.84 -6.44 -7.87
N ASN A 117 7.42 -7.63 -7.51
CA ASN A 117 7.75 -8.88 -8.22
C ASN A 117 9.25 -8.98 -8.63
N GLY A 118 10.15 -8.45 -7.78
CA GLY A 118 11.61 -8.48 -8.01
C GLY A 118 12.17 -7.36 -8.91
N GLU A 119 11.33 -6.53 -9.51
CA GLU A 119 11.72 -5.46 -10.47
C GLU A 119 11.34 -4.05 -9.98
N PRO A 120 11.78 -3.62 -8.80
CA PRO A 120 11.34 -2.35 -8.22
C PRO A 120 11.74 -1.13 -9.07
N GLU A 121 12.89 -1.16 -9.74
CA GLU A 121 13.37 -0.02 -10.54
C GLU A 121 12.43 0.30 -11.70
N GLU A 122 12.00 -0.73 -12.44
CA GLU A 122 11.11 -0.55 -13.58
C GLU A 122 9.70 -0.12 -13.13
N ILE A 123 9.17 -0.75 -12.08
CA ILE A 123 7.86 -0.39 -11.52
C ILE A 123 7.86 1.05 -11.02
N ILE A 124 8.90 1.48 -10.29
CA ILE A 124 9.01 2.86 -9.80
C ILE A 124 9.08 3.84 -10.96
N ARG A 125 9.87 3.55 -12.00
CA ARG A 125 9.96 4.40 -13.20
C ARG A 125 8.58 4.61 -13.84
N LEU A 126 7.83 3.54 -14.05
CA LEU A 126 6.47 3.61 -14.59
C LEU A 126 5.52 4.36 -13.66
N CYS A 127 5.54 4.07 -12.37
CA CYS A 127 4.73 4.78 -11.38
C CYS A 127 5.01 6.29 -11.40
N VAL A 128 6.28 6.71 -11.47
CA VAL A 128 6.64 8.13 -11.51
C VAL A 128 6.09 8.82 -12.77
N GLN A 129 6.03 8.12 -13.91
CA GLN A 129 5.39 8.65 -15.14
C GLN A 129 3.89 8.92 -14.94
N HIS A 130 3.21 8.10 -14.13
CA HIS A 130 1.78 8.23 -13.82
C HIS A 130 1.47 9.11 -12.60
N LEU A 131 2.47 9.67 -11.92
CA LEU A 131 2.26 10.68 -10.89
C LEU A 131 2.09 12.08 -11.52
N LYS A 132 1.13 12.84 -11.01
CA LYS A 132 1.04 14.29 -11.23
C LYS A 132 2.25 15.01 -10.61
N SER A 133 2.55 16.22 -11.03
CA SER A 133 3.48 17.11 -10.30
C SER A 133 3.01 17.25 -8.85
N LYS A 134 3.94 17.20 -7.91
CA LYS A 134 3.72 17.12 -6.46
C LYS A 134 2.99 15.86 -5.97
N GLY A 135 2.78 14.88 -6.84
CA GLY A 135 2.23 13.58 -6.48
C GLY A 135 3.18 12.79 -5.58
N ARG A 136 2.62 11.95 -4.72
CA ARG A 136 3.36 11.20 -3.69
C ARG A 136 3.45 9.71 -4.01
N ILE A 137 4.63 9.14 -3.81
CA ILE A 137 4.86 7.69 -3.91
C ILE A 137 5.29 7.16 -2.54
N VAL A 138 4.73 6.01 -2.15
CA VAL A 138 5.09 5.30 -0.92
C VAL A 138 5.33 3.83 -1.25
N ILE A 139 6.42 3.29 -0.77
CA ILE A 139 6.81 1.89 -0.94
C ILE A 139 7.08 1.30 0.44
N ASP A 140 6.50 0.14 0.76
CA ASP A 140 6.86 -0.60 1.95
C ASP A 140 7.49 -1.95 1.59
N THR A 141 8.52 -2.34 2.34
CA THR A 141 9.26 -3.59 2.11
C THR A 141 9.94 -4.09 3.38
N ILE A 142 10.11 -5.41 3.46
CA ILE A 142 10.89 -6.08 4.51
C ILE A 142 12.26 -6.58 4.00
N LEU A 143 12.50 -6.52 2.67
CA LEU A 143 13.70 -7.06 2.04
C LEU A 143 14.79 -6.00 1.90
N ILE A 144 15.97 -6.28 2.41
CA ILE A 144 17.13 -5.37 2.36
C ILE A 144 17.54 -5.06 0.92
N GLU A 145 17.54 -6.07 0.05
CA GLU A 145 17.86 -5.91 -1.37
C GLU A 145 16.87 -4.98 -2.07
N THR A 146 15.58 -5.10 -1.73
CA THR A 146 14.54 -4.21 -2.27
C THR A 146 14.73 -2.77 -1.80
N ILE A 147 15.09 -2.54 -0.54
CA ILE A 147 15.38 -1.20 -0.02
C ILE A 147 16.46 -0.51 -0.87
N PHE A 148 17.56 -1.21 -1.14
CA PHE A 148 18.67 -0.65 -1.93
C PHE A 148 18.23 -0.30 -3.36
N LYS A 149 17.53 -1.20 -4.03
CA LYS A 149 16.99 -0.98 -5.38
C LYS A 149 16.00 0.18 -5.44
N VAL A 150 15.07 0.25 -4.47
CA VAL A 150 14.09 1.33 -4.36
C VAL A 150 14.78 2.68 -4.20
N LEU A 151 15.76 2.79 -3.29
CA LEU A 151 16.50 4.04 -3.07
C LEU A 151 17.26 4.48 -4.32
N THR A 152 17.84 3.53 -5.05
CA THR A 152 18.53 3.81 -6.30
C THR A 152 17.56 4.35 -7.35
N ALA A 153 16.39 3.72 -7.51
CA ALA A 153 15.36 4.15 -8.45
C ALA A 153 14.80 5.53 -8.10
N VAL A 154 14.44 5.77 -6.84
CA VAL A 154 13.90 7.05 -6.37
C VAL A 154 14.87 8.21 -6.64
N LYS A 155 16.17 8.00 -6.44
CA LYS A 155 17.21 8.99 -6.78
C LYS A 155 17.35 9.20 -8.28
N LYS A 156 17.32 8.12 -9.06
CA LYS A 156 17.42 8.16 -10.53
C LYS A 156 16.26 8.95 -11.15
N GLU A 157 15.05 8.75 -10.63
CA GLU A 157 13.83 9.46 -11.06
C GLU A 157 13.75 10.91 -10.52
N LYS A 158 14.79 11.40 -9.83
CA LYS A 158 14.91 12.77 -9.29
C LYS A 158 13.74 13.19 -8.39
N LEU A 159 13.18 12.23 -7.65
CA LEU A 159 12.14 12.52 -6.66
C LEU A 159 12.73 13.33 -5.48
N THR A 160 11.88 14.13 -4.88
CA THR A 160 12.24 15.00 -3.73
C THR A 160 11.49 14.58 -2.48
N ASP A 161 11.74 15.26 -1.35
CA ASP A 161 11.09 14.98 -0.05
C ASP A 161 11.16 13.48 0.28
N ILE A 162 12.35 12.89 0.05
CA ILE A 162 12.59 11.46 0.31
C ILE A 162 12.67 11.27 1.81
N ASP A 163 11.81 10.41 2.34
CA ASP A 163 11.81 9.99 3.73
C ASP A 163 11.89 8.47 3.82
N ILE A 164 12.78 7.98 4.70
CA ILE A 164 13.00 6.56 4.94
C ILE A 164 12.72 6.30 6.42
N THR A 165 11.70 5.54 6.69
CA THR A 165 11.30 5.19 8.05
C THR A 165 11.32 3.68 8.21
N GLN A 166 12.14 3.16 9.14
CA GLN A 166 12.08 1.76 9.55
C GLN A 166 11.27 1.63 10.83
N VAL A 167 10.35 0.67 10.85
CA VAL A 167 9.41 0.46 11.94
C VAL A 167 9.51 -0.95 12.47
N THR A 168 9.70 -1.09 13.77
CA THR A 168 9.64 -2.36 14.49
C THR A 168 8.46 -2.34 15.43
N ILE A 169 7.54 -3.30 15.28
CA ILE A 169 6.32 -3.41 16.08
C ILE A 169 6.39 -4.63 16.97
N SER A 170 6.03 -4.47 18.23
CA SER A 170 5.76 -5.59 19.13
C SER A 170 4.30 -5.55 19.58
N LYS A 171 3.60 -6.66 19.42
CA LYS A 171 2.19 -6.82 19.84
C LYS A 171 2.07 -7.72 21.04
N SER A 172 1.12 -7.42 21.90
CA SER A 172 0.79 -8.27 23.05
C SER A 172 0.21 -9.61 22.59
N LYS A 173 0.62 -10.68 23.26
CA LYS A 173 0.07 -12.02 23.10
C LYS A 173 -0.18 -12.60 24.49
N THR A 174 -1.43 -12.98 24.77
CA THR A 174 -1.79 -13.67 26.02
C THR A 174 -1.30 -15.12 25.96
N VAL A 175 -0.65 -15.54 27.01
CA VAL A 175 -0.19 -16.92 27.25
C VAL A 175 -0.71 -17.37 28.64
N SER A 176 -0.60 -18.65 28.95
CA SER A 176 -1.14 -19.23 30.22
C SER A 176 -0.64 -18.54 31.49
N THR A 177 0.56 -17.97 31.45
CA THR A 177 1.22 -17.34 32.62
C THR A 177 1.16 -15.81 32.63
N GLY A 178 0.52 -15.18 31.61
CA GLY A 178 0.43 -13.71 31.54
C GLY A 178 0.38 -13.17 30.11
N THR A 179 0.86 -11.94 29.93
CA THR A 179 0.92 -11.28 28.63
C THR A 179 2.38 -11.02 28.24
N MET A 180 2.76 -11.48 27.08
CA MET A 180 4.10 -11.23 26.49
C MET A 180 4.01 -10.31 25.26
N LEU A 181 5.12 -9.67 24.90
CA LEU A 181 5.26 -8.95 23.63
C LEU A 181 5.94 -9.86 22.59
N THR A 182 5.37 -9.95 21.41
CA THR A 182 5.95 -10.66 20.26
C THR A 182 6.34 -9.64 19.22
N ALA A 183 7.64 -9.60 18.87
CA ALA A 183 8.17 -8.75 17.82
C ALA A 183 7.76 -9.26 16.43
N ARG A 184 7.51 -8.32 15.52
CA ARG A 184 7.31 -8.55 14.09
C ARG A 184 8.55 -8.17 13.32
N ASN A 185 8.70 -8.66 12.10
CA ASN A 185 9.77 -8.22 11.21
C ASN A 185 9.74 -6.70 11.03
N PRO A 186 10.91 -6.02 11.07
CA PRO A 186 10.98 -4.62 10.72
C PRO A 186 10.48 -4.39 9.31
N VAL A 187 9.72 -3.31 9.11
CA VAL A 187 9.27 -2.86 7.79
C VAL A 187 9.90 -1.52 7.49
N THR A 188 10.47 -1.36 6.32
CA THR A 188 10.98 -0.08 5.83
C THR A 188 9.97 0.55 4.90
N ILE A 189 9.55 1.76 5.22
CA ILE A 189 8.65 2.60 4.43
C ILE A 189 9.49 3.72 3.81
N ILE A 190 9.47 3.79 2.49
CA ILE A 190 10.16 4.82 1.72
C ILE A 190 9.09 5.66 1.04
N SER A 191 9.13 6.97 1.23
CA SER A 191 8.21 7.88 0.59
C SER A 191 8.94 9.02 -0.10
N ALA A 192 8.40 9.50 -1.23
CA ALA A 192 9.00 10.59 -2.00
C ALA A 192 7.92 11.37 -2.77
N THR A 193 8.30 12.54 -3.26
CA THR A 193 7.40 13.44 -4.00
C THR A 193 7.96 13.71 -5.40
N LYS A 194 7.12 13.65 -6.43
CA LYS A 194 7.46 14.08 -7.79
C LYS A 194 7.54 15.60 -7.86
N ILE A 195 8.57 16.13 -8.52
CA ILE A 195 8.75 17.57 -8.76
C ILE A 195 7.63 18.12 -9.65
#